data_d5338b85400054583ecddde4cd14d0c6
#
_entry.id   d5338b85400054583ecddde4cd14d0c6
#
_cell.length_a   1.000
_cell.length_b   1.000
_cell.length_c   1.000
_cell.angle_alpha   90.00
_cell.angle_beta   90.00
_cell.angle_gamma   90.00
#
_symmetry.space_group_name_H-M   'P 1'
#
loop_
_entity.id
_entity.type
_entity.pdbx_description
1 polymer ?
#
loop_
_entity_poly.entity_id
_entity_poly.type
_entity_poly.pdbx_seq_one_letter_code
_entity_poly.pdbx_strand_id
1 'polypeptide(L)'
;MNLKEYQIAIRDVHFGENVKIIHPVNIYGSVIGDNCFIGPFVEIQKDTRIGNNTKIQSHSFICELVEIGESCFIGHSVVFINDTCQKGGPA
;
A
#
# COMPACT_ATOMS: atom_id res chain seq x y z
N MET A 1 -4.34 -17.27 -29.69
CA MET A 1 -4.00 -16.96 -28.29
C MET A 1 -4.99 -15.97 -27.73
N ASN A 2 -5.47 -16.21 -26.54
CA ASN A 2 -6.35 -15.27 -25.85
C ASN A 2 -5.56 -14.54 -24.78
N LEU A 3 -5.49 -13.23 -24.91
CA LEU A 3 -4.84 -12.39 -23.92
C LEU A 3 -5.90 -11.60 -23.19
N LYS A 4 -5.86 -11.64 -21.87
CA LYS A 4 -6.67 -10.78 -21.04
C LYS A 4 -5.76 -9.82 -20.33
N GLU A 5 -6.02 -8.53 -20.49
CA GLU A 5 -5.22 -7.51 -19.86
C GLU A 5 -6.07 -6.75 -18.85
N TYR A 6 -5.50 -6.52 -17.69
CA TYR A 6 -6.13 -5.72 -16.66
C TYR A 6 -5.22 -4.54 -16.38
N GLN A 7 -5.77 -3.35 -16.56
CA GLN A 7 -5.04 -2.15 -16.18
C GLN A 7 -5.35 -1.87 -14.73
N ILE A 8 -4.31 -1.79 -13.94
CA ILE A 8 -4.43 -1.52 -12.53
C ILE A 8 -3.68 -0.23 -12.21
N ALA A 9 -4.22 0.53 -11.29
CA ALA A 9 -3.56 1.71 -10.76
C ALA A 9 -4.20 2.00 -9.42
N ILE A 10 -5.06 2.99 -9.36
CA ILE A 10 -5.69 3.40 -8.12
C ILE A 10 -7.19 3.15 -8.23
N ARG A 11 -7.74 2.40 -7.28
CA ARG A 11 -9.16 2.04 -7.26
C ARG A 11 -9.69 2.08 -5.82
N ASP A 12 -10.77 2.82 -5.62
CA ASP A 12 -11.47 2.86 -4.31
C ASP A 12 -10.54 3.21 -3.16
N VAL A 13 -9.78 4.29 -3.32
CA VAL A 13 -8.84 4.75 -2.30
C VAL A 13 -9.29 6.11 -1.80
N HIS A 14 -9.26 6.28 -0.48
CA HIS A 14 -9.48 7.57 0.14
C HIS A 14 -8.12 8.18 0.47
N PHE A 15 -7.86 9.32 -0.13
CA PHE A 15 -6.63 10.06 0.10
C PHE A 15 -6.89 11.27 0.97
N GLY A 16 -6.01 11.52 1.91
CA GLY A 16 -5.95 12.79 2.58
C GLY A 16 -5.37 13.87 1.68
N GLU A 17 -4.95 14.97 2.26
CA GLU A 17 -4.42 16.09 1.51
C GLU A 17 -2.93 15.96 1.26
N ASN A 18 -2.47 16.54 0.17
CA ASN A 18 -1.05 16.63 -0.19
C ASN A 18 -0.36 15.27 -0.33
N VAL A 19 -1.07 14.28 -0.82
CA VAL A 19 -0.48 12.97 -1.09
C VAL A 19 0.23 13.03 -2.43
N LYS A 20 1.47 12.54 -2.45
CA LYS A 20 2.26 12.46 -3.68
C LYS A 20 2.45 11.00 -4.04
N ILE A 21 2.15 10.69 -5.28
CA ILE A 21 2.28 9.33 -5.80
C ILE A 21 3.10 9.39 -7.08
N ILE A 22 4.07 8.50 -7.16
CA ILE A 22 4.86 8.33 -8.37
C ILE A 22 4.46 6.99 -8.98
N HIS A 23 3.86 7.07 -10.16
CA HIS A 23 3.45 5.87 -10.88
C HIS A 23 4.66 5.13 -11.48
N PRO A 24 4.51 3.85 -11.76
CA PRO A 24 3.29 3.07 -11.64
C PRO A 24 3.07 2.56 -10.22
N VAL A 25 1.82 2.48 -9.81
CA VAL A 25 1.43 1.92 -8.51
C VAL A 25 0.21 1.03 -8.69
N ASN A 26 -0.03 0.17 -7.70
CA ASN A 26 -1.24 -0.61 -7.61
C ASN A 26 -1.80 -0.44 -6.20
N ILE A 27 -2.78 0.45 -6.06
CA ILE A 27 -3.36 0.81 -4.77
C ILE A 27 -4.87 0.66 -4.86
N TYR A 28 -5.44 -0.12 -3.98
CA TYR A 28 -6.89 -0.31 -4.01
C TYR A 28 -7.47 -0.54 -2.61
N GLY A 29 -8.68 -0.06 -2.44
CA GLY A 29 -9.49 -0.32 -1.25
C GLY A 29 -8.86 0.14 0.05
N SER A 30 -8.04 1.17 0.03
CA SER A 30 -7.28 1.58 1.20
C SER A 30 -7.54 3.03 1.57
N VAL A 31 -7.04 3.42 2.73
CA VAL A 31 -7.12 4.78 3.24
C VAL A 31 -5.69 5.29 3.45
N ILE A 32 -5.37 6.40 2.84
CA ILE A 32 -4.04 7.00 2.91
C ILE A 32 -4.19 8.38 3.51
N GLY A 33 -3.45 8.63 4.57
CA GLY A 33 -3.54 9.88 5.31
C GLY A 33 -2.91 11.05 4.60
N ASP A 34 -2.85 12.17 5.30
CA ASP A 34 -2.34 13.42 4.76
C ASP A 34 -0.82 13.40 4.62
N ASN A 35 -0.33 14.13 3.65
CA ASN A 35 1.10 14.37 3.45
C ASN A 35 1.92 13.10 3.28
N CYS A 36 1.32 12.07 2.71
CA CYS A 36 2.02 10.83 2.45
C CYS A 36 2.75 10.89 1.11
N PHE A 37 3.82 10.12 1.02
CA PHE A 37 4.55 9.92 -0.22
C PHE A 37 4.55 8.44 -0.57
N ILE A 38 4.21 8.12 -1.81
CA ILE A 38 4.20 6.74 -2.28
C ILE A 38 5.04 6.68 -3.55
N GLY A 39 6.13 5.96 -3.47
CA GLY A 39 7.06 5.81 -4.58
C GLY A 39 6.57 4.85 -5.65
N PRO A 40 7.34 4.74 -6.75
CA PRO A 40 6.91 3.89 -7.85
C PRO A 40 7.02 2.41 -7.53
N PHE A 41 6.21 1.63 -8.22
CA PHE A 41 6.16 0.17 -8.07
C PHE A 41 5.75 -0.28 -6.67
N VAL A 42 4.92 0.52 -6.01
CA VAL A 42 4.35 0.15 -4.71
C VAL A 42 3.00 -0.49 -4.94
N GLU A 43 2.74 -1.55 -4.19
CA GLU A 43 1.42 -2.16 -4.14
C GLU A 43 0.85 -2.03 -2.73
N ILE A 44 -0.37 -1.52 -2.63
CA ILE A 44 -1.10 -1.40 -1.36
C ILE A 44 -2.45 -2.04 -1.57
N GLN A 45 -2.70 -3.09 -0.83
CA GLN A 45 -3.92 -3.87 -0.99
C GLN A 45 -5.07 -3.31 -0.18
N LYS A 46 -6.24 -3.90 -0.36
CA LYS A 46 -7.47 -3.43 0.27
C LYS A 46 -7.41 -3.53 1.79
N ASP A 47 -8.26 -2.73 2.43
CA ASP A 47 -8.42 -2.73 3.88
C ASP A 47 -7.12 -2.41 4.62
N THR A 48 -6.29 -1.59 4.02
CA THR A 48 -5.09 -1.06 4.67
C THR A 48 -5.32 0.39 5.07
N ARG A 49 -4.57 0.82 6.07
CA ARG A 49 -4.57 2.21 6.49
C ARG A 49 -3.14 2.68 6.62
N ILE A 50 -2.86 3.81 6.01
CA ILE A 50 -1.56 4.45 6.08
C ILE A 50 -1.74 5.76 6.82
N GLY A 51 -1.07 5.92 7.93
CA GLY A 51 -1.16 7.13 8.76
C GLY A 51 -0.54 8.35 8.10
N ASN A 52 -0.83 9.51 8.66
CA ASN A 52 -0.35 10.79 8.11
C ASN A 52 1.17 10.86 8.10
N ASN A 53 1.71 11.62 7.16
CA ASN A 53 3.14 11.92 7.09
C ASN A 53 4.02 10.68 6.93
N THR A 54 3.51 9.66 6.31
CA THR A 54 4.23 8.41 6.08
C THR A 54 4.80 8.41 4.66
N LYS A 55 6.03 7.92 4.54
CA LYS A 55 6.69 7.79 3.25
C LYS A 55 6.93 6.34 2.95
N ILE A 56 6.46 5.90 1.79
CA ILE A 56 6.63 4.53 1.33
C ILE A 56 7.48 4.58 0.08
N GLN A 57 8.67 4.00 0.15
CA GLN A 57 9.62 4.03 -0.94
C GLN A 57 9.32 2.93 -1.95
N SER A 58 10.03 2.99 -3.06
CA SER A 58 9.74 2.13 -4.21
C SER A 58 9.80 0.63 -3.92
N HIS A 59 9.02 -0.12 -4.66
CA HIS A 59 9.00 -1.59 -4.65
C HIS A 59 8.55 -2.20 -3.33
N SER A 60 7.82 -1.45 -2.52
CA SER A 60 7.29 -1.98 -1.29
C SER A 60 5.91 -2.60 -1.52
N PHE A 61 5.63 -3.63 -0.74
CA PHE A 61 4.36 -4.34 -0.81
C PHE A 61 3.67 -4.30 0.54
N ILE A 62 2.44 -3.80 0.56
CA ILE A 62 1.64 -3.72 1.78
C ILE A 62 0.41 -4.59 1.60
N CYS A 63 0.39 -5.68 2.35
CA CYS A 63 -0.66 -6.68 2.29
C CYS A 63 -1.96 -6.13 2.87
N GLU A 64 -3.06 -6.74 2.50
CA GLU A 64 -4.35 -6.35 3.06
C GLU A 64 -4.39 -6.45 4.58
N LEU A 65 -5.22 -5.65 5.20
CA LEU A 65 -5.42 -5.58 6.65
C LEU A 65 -4.24 -5.02 7.44
N VAL A 66 -3.23 -4.52 6.79
CA VAL A 66 -2.08 -3.90 7.47
C VAL A 66 -2.42 -2.45 7.80
N GLU A 67 -2.04 -2.02 8.99
CA GLU A 67 -2.13 -0.63 9.38
C GLU A 67 -0.72 -0.10 9.64
N ILE A 68 -0.40 1.02 9.03
CA ILE A 68 0.86 1.71 9.23
C ILE A 68 0.56 3.02 9.93
N GLY A 69 1.24 3.26 11.03
CA GLY A 69 1.03 4.45 11.83
C GLY A 69 1.50 5.73 11.15
N GLU A 70 1.44 6.82 11.91
CA GLU A 70 1.84 8.12 11.39
C GLU A 70 3.36 8.26 11.38
N SER A 71 3.83 9.09 10.47
CA SER A 71 5.24 9.49 10.39
C SER A 71 6.20 8.33 10.26
N CYS A 72 5.77 7.26 9.61
CA CYS A 72 6.63 6.12 9.35
C CYS A 72 7.43 6.33 8.08
N PHE A 73 8.60 5.73 8.03
CA PHE A 73 9.40 5.67 6.84
C PHE A 73 9.57 4.21 6.44
N ILE A 74 8.96 3.85 5.32
CA ILE A 74 9.04 2.50 4.80
C ILE A 74 10.08 2.51 3.68
N GLY A 75 11.18 1.82 3.89
CA GLY A 75 12.28 1.79 2.93
C GLY A 75 11.92 1.07 1.64
N HIS A 76 12.89 0.98 0.75
CA HIS A 76 12.69 0.31 -0.52
C HIS A 76 12.53 -1.20 -0.33
N SER A 77 11.66 -1.79 -1.13
CA SER A 77 11.50 -3.24 -1.19
C SER A 77 11.08 -3.88 0.14
N VAL A 78 10.36 -3.13 0.96
CA VAL A 78 9.82 -3.67 2.21
C VAL A 78 8.53 -4.41 1.91
N VAL A 79 8.37 -5.56 2.54
CA VAL A 79 7.18 -6.38 2.38
C VAL A 79 6.49 -6.53 3.73
N PHE A 80 5.25 -6.10 3.79
CA PHE A 80 4.39 -6.32 4.96
C PHE A 80 3.48 -7.49 4.66
N ILE A 81 3.50 -8.48 5.52
CA ILE A 81 2.69 -9.68 5.37
C ILE A 81 1.67 -9.71 6.49
N ASN A 82 0.43 -9.93 6.10
CA ASN A 82 -0.63 -10.13 7.07
C ASN A 82 -0.70 -11.61 7.40
N ASP A 83 -0.27 -11.95 8.58
CA ASP A 83 -0.34 -13.32 9.06
C ASP A 83 -1.67 -13.51 9.78
N THR A 84 -2.56 -14.23 9.14
CA THR A 84 -3.86 -14.53 9.72
C THR A 84 -3.90 -15.88 10.41
N CYS A 85 -2.77 -16.49 10.59
CA CYS A 85 -2.72 -17.79 11.25
C CYS A 85 -3.20 -17.67 12.69
N GLN A 86 -4.28 -18.32 12.99
CA GLN A 86 -4.91 -18.24 14.30
C GLN A 86 -4.42 -19.27 15.28
N LYS A 87 -3.53 -20.13 14.86
CA LYS A 87 -3.19 -21.30 15.65
C LYS A 87 -1.70 -21.41 15.91
N GLY A 88 -1.15 -20.29 16.35
CA GLY A 88 0.16 -20.38 16.90
C GLY A 88 1.29 -20.30 15.91
N GLY A 89 1.18 -19.43 14.99
CA GLY A 89 2.32 -19.15 14.18
C GLY A 89 2.01 -18.75 12.77
N PRO A 90 3.03 -18.29 12.08
CA PRO A 90 2.84 -17.92 10.68
C PRO A 90 2.35 -19.09 9.86
N ALA A 91 1.51 -18.75 8.92
CA ALA A 91 1.05 -19.74 7.97
C ALA A 91 2.18 -20.19 7.06
#